data_d4912a75d5619f777823ef11f2a46ca8
#
_entry.id   d4912a75d5619f777823ef11f2a46ca8
#
_cell.length_a   1.000
_cell.length_b   1.000
_cell.length_c   1.000
_cell.angle_alpha   90.00
_cell.angle_beta   90.00
_cell.angle_gamma   90.00
#
_symmetry.space_group_name_H-M   'P 1'
#
loop_
_entity.id
_entity.type
_entity.pdbx_description
1 polymer ?
#
loop_
_entity_poly.entity_id
_entity_poly.type
_entity_poly.pdbx_seq_one_letter_code
_entity_poly.pdbx_strand_id
1 'polypeptide(L)'
;LRWGATNDSTPRLSHDDEPSTRLTLDTEKSEEPIKRNTDKLRSSPSSVTNSSTGRPTTAAETTGTISGRPTSFLYGEEARKARIVRLEQCEREKDIGHRFGALRDSDVKIEPVEPLRHMHVAKLAHGLDRVLFNSGVHWLRDSRTGIYNFDPHLRDVLDVDLFDYGTLPPYLTSSRDPELLEITRRQKKKYCGSTSSMTGLLSHCYFLLSRWKEPELIGFSPSFCELPTGFSEGAKLPVSITLQHQPGGFYAIDADKNSTGEVDNTNYVLTSLGKSLEKFLTSTPDEYANHKRENSWRRDSAMQEPQEAYHYAQTSKLMLRSQLDCHDPRLPNGTFDLKTRAVVAIRNDRANYTEGCGYQIRFSHGLWESFEREYWDMVRAAFLKYNFQARIGHMDGIFVAYHNTAQIFGFQYISLEEMNLRLFGSNEMGDKAYRMSLGLLEQILDTATDFMPNETLSITMETRPGASSMCVIVQSVASSAIVQFEVTMDRYLNQALVRGPVNFSVLNGPLT
;
A
#
# COMPACT_ATOMS: atom_id res chain seq x y z
N LEU A 1 7.61 -14.67 -15.03
CA LEU A 1 8.90 -15.01 -14.39
C LEU A 1 9.04 -16.52 -14.38
N ARG A 2 9.89 -17.05 -15.24
CA ARG A 2 10.39 -18.41 -15.11
C ARG A 2 11.39 -18.39 -13.95
N TRP A 3 11.07 -19.06 -12.89
CA TRP A 3 12.03 -19.45 -11.86
C TRP A 3 12.97 -20.47 -12.51
N GLY A 4 14.16 -20.04 -12.83
CA GLY A 4 15.10 -20.84 -13.59
C GLY A 4 15.58 -22.05 -12.82
N ALA A 5 15.40 -23.21 -13.41
CA ALA A 5 16.24 -24.37 -13.15
C ALA A 5 17.26 -24.42 -14.30
N THR A 6 18.51 -24.24 -13.94
CA THR A 6 19.66 -24.61 -14.77
C THR A 6 19.75 -26.11 -14.82
N ASN A 7 19.82 -26.68 -16.00
CA ASN A 7 20.54 -27.93 -16.19
C ASN A 7 21.11 -28.15 -17.57
N ASP A 8 22.17 -28.73 -17.50
CA ASP A 8 23.30 -29.15 -18.24
C ASP A 8 23.01 -30.17 -19.33
N SER A 9 23.82 -30.04 -20.40
CA SER A 9 24.35 -31.06 -21.33
C SER A 9 23.42 -32.00 -22.10
N THR A 10 23.44 -31.78 -23.39
CA THR A 10 23.09 -32.69 -24.52
C THR A 10 23.93 -33.97 -24.54
N PRO A 11 23.50 -35.08 -25.25
CA PRO A 11 23.64 -35.10 -26.68
C PRO A 11 22.48 -35.69 -27.50
N ARG A 12 22.48 -35.35 -28.80
CA ARG A 12 21.60 -35.82 -29.87
C ARG A 12 21.70 -37.33 -30.11
N LEU A 13 20.58 -37.95 -30.45
CA LEU A 13 20.52 -38.98 -31.52
C LEU A 13 19.10 -39.06 -32.11
N SER A 14 19.05 -39.42 -33.34
CA SER A 14 18.05 -39.34 -34.38
C SER A 14 17.07 -40.50 -34.42
N HIS A 15 15.97 -40.25 -35.16
CA HIS A 15 15.14 -41.12 -36.01
C HIS A 15 13.87 -41.78 -35.45
N ASP A 16 12.77 -41.33 -36.04
CA ASP A 16 11.71 -42.03 -36.76
C ASP A 16 10.68 -42.90 -35.99
N ASP A 17 9.45 -42.66 -36.43
CA ASP A 17 8.26 -43.52 -36.54
C ASP A 17 7.07 -43.29 -35.62
N GLU A 18 6.03 -42.70 -36.24
CA GLU A 18 4.61 -42.89 -35.87
C GLU A 18 4.18 -44.36 -36.01
N PRO A 19 3.13 -44.83 -35.33
CA PRO A 19 1.79 -44.55 -35.84
C PRO A 19 0.68 -44.42 -34.79
N SER A 20 -0.35 -43.74 -35.25
CA SER A 20 -1.72 -43.63 -34.80
C SER A 20 -2.36 -44.84 -34.14
N THR A 21 -3.12 -44.65 -33.05
CA THR A 21 -4.33 -45.45 -32.82
C THR A 21 -5.38 -44.63 -32.08
N ARG A 22 -6.49 -44.48 -32.77
CA ARG A 22 -7.79 -43.99 -32.30
C ARG A 22 -8.44 -45.10 -31.50
N LEU A 23 -9.06 -44.81 -30.36
CA LEU A 23 -10.17 -45.58 -29.83
C LEU A 23 -11.19 -44.70 -29.12
N THR A 24 -12.41 -44.95 -29.45
CA THR A 24 -13.68 -44.32 -29.21
C THR A 24 -14.28 -44.68 -27.85
N LEU A 25 -15.03 -43.71 -27.35
CA LEU A 25 -16.26 -43.75 -26.54
C LEU A 25 -16.63 -45.05 -25.83
N ASP A 26 -16.96 -44.92 -24.52
CA ASP A 26 -18.29 -45.40 -24.06
C ASP A 26 -18.71 -44.65 -22.78
N THR A 27 -19.98 -44.27 -22.84
CA THR A 27 -20.78 -43.67 -21.78
C THR A 27 -21.42 -44.76 -20.93
N GLU A 28 -21.41 -44.66 -19.62
CA GLU A 28 -22.50 -45.20 -18.80
C GLU A 28 -22.80 -44.34 -17.57
N LYS A 29 -24.11 -44.07 -17.47
CA LYS A 29 -24.81 -43.44 -16.35
C LYS A 29 -25.00 -44.42 -15.20
N SER A 30 -24.95 -43.99 -13.97
CA SER A 30 -25.84 -44.48 -12.92
C SER A 30 -26.04 -43.39 -11.85
N GLU A 31 -27.28 -42.94 -11.79
CA GLU A 31 -27.89 -42.22 -10.66
C GLU A 31 -28.20 -43.24 -9.54
N GLU A 32 -28.05 -42.88 -8.28
CA GLU A 32 -29.11 -42.88 -7.27
C GLU A 32 -28.62 -42.40 -5.88
N PRO A 33 -29.53 -41.98 -4.98
CA PRO A 33 -29.31 -40.97 -3.98
C PRO A 33 -29.22 -41.54 -2.55
N ILE A 34 -28.52 -40.85 -1.65
CA ILE A 34 -28.51 -41.15 -0.21
C ILE A 34 -29.18 -40.05 0.61
N LYS A 35 -30.13 -40.53 1.37
CA LYS A 35 -31.13 -39.88 2.23
C LYS A 35 -30.51 -39.08 3.38
N ARG A 36 -31.23 -38.01 3.71
CA ARG A 36 -31.19 -37.30 4.99
C ARG A 36 -31.51 -38.24 6.15
N ASN A 37 -30.78 -38.06 7.25
CA ASN A 37 -31.27 -38.45 8.56
C ASN A 37 -31.09 -37.28 9.55
N THR A 38 -32.23 -36.79 9.94
CA THR A 38 -32.44 -35.96 11.12
C THR A 38 -32.72 -36.88 12.27
N ASP A 39 -32.02 -36.72 13.38
CA ASP A 39 -32.58 -37.05 14.67
C ASP A 39 -32.08 -36.16 15.81
N LYS A 40 -33.08 -35.72 16.53
CA LYS A 40 -33.12 -34.94 17.75
C LYS A 40 -32.51 -35.72 18.91
N LEU A 41 -31.91 -34.99 19.86
CA LEU A 41 -32.13 -35.32 21.28
C LEU A 41 -31.96 -34.06 22.16
N ARG A 42 -33.03 -33.86 22.89
CA ARG A 42 -33.24 -32.93 24.01
C ARG A 42 -32.51 -33.45 25.26
N SER A 43 -32.07 -32.55 26.14
CA SER A 43 -32.58 -32.42 27.53
C SER A 43 -31.74 -31.48 28.38
N SER A 44 -32.41 -30.53 28.99
CA SER A 44 -32.02 -29.75 30.18
C SER A 44 -32.49 -30.55 31.43
N PRO A 45 -32.49 -29.99 32.69
CA PRO A 45 -31.58 -29.10 33.47
C PRO A 45 -31.36 -29.60 34.91
N SER A 46 -30.56 -28.93 35.71
CA SER A 46 -30.70 -28.87 37.20
C SER A 46 -29.75 -27.76 37.71
N SER A 47 -30.15 -26.69 38.26
CA SER A 47 -30.67 -26.22 39.56
C SER A 47 -29.94 -26.78 40.80
N VAL A 48 -29.49 -25.88 41.67
CA VAL A 48 -29.55 -25.84 43.16
C VAL A 48 -28.62 -24.71 43.62
N THR A 49 -29.10 -23.62 44.11
CA THR A 49 -29.58 -23.02 45.37
C THR A 49 -28.50 -22.46 46.31
N ASN A 50 -28.68 -21.17 46.57
CA ASN A 50 -28.74 -20.39 47.81
C ASN A 50 -27.72 -20.52 48.98
N SER A 51 -27.17 -19.37 49.38
CA SER A 51 -27.53 -18.69 50.68
C SER A 51 -26.61 -17.49 50.90
N SER A 52 -27.09 -16.28 50.98
CA SER A 52 -27.52 -15.45 52.10
C SER A 52 -26.39 -15.07 53.07
N THR A 53 -26.10 -13.80 53.26
CA THR A 53 -26.49 -12.87 54.32
C THR A 53 -25.52 -11.69 54.42
N GLY A 54 -26.08 -10.49 54.69
CA GLY A 54 -25.41 -9.47 55.47
C GLY A 54 -25.32 -8.05 54.88
N ARG A 55 -26.30 -7.20 55.18
CA ARG A 55 -26.27 -5.72 55.16
C ARG A 55 -25.79 -5.23 56.53
N PRO A 56 -25.43 -3.94 56.84
CA PRO A 56 -25.82 -2.68 56.19
C PRO A 56 -24.79 -1.50 56.18
N THR A 57 -25.20 -0.44 55.45
CA THR A 57 -25.06 1.03 55.66
C THR A 57 -23.68 1.70 55.65
N THR A 58 -23.45 2.68 54.79
CA THR A 58 -23.81 4.11 54.92
C THR A 58 -23.41 4.89 53.65
N ALA A 59 -24.14 5.98 53.43
CA ALA A 59 -24.09 6.88 52.30
C ALA A 59 -22.83 7.75 52.20
N ALA A 60 -22.43 8.08 50.98
CA ALA A 60 -21.88 9.38 50.58
C ALA A 60 -22.10 9.61 49.07
N GLU A 61 -22.83 10.63 48.77
CA GLU A 61 -23.08 11.15 47.41
C GLU A 61 -21.79 11.66 46.81
N THR A 62 -21.51 11.24 45.58
CA THR A 62 -20.69 12.03 44.64
C THR A 62 -21.25 11.83 43.24
N THR A 63 -21.79 12.89 42.73
CA THR A 63 -22.26 13.07 41.34
C THR A 63 -21.12 12.89 40.37
N GLY A 64 -21.17 11.81 39.62
CA GLY A 64 -20.32 11.57 38.45
C GLY A 64 -21.22 11.17 37.30
N THR A 65 -21.40 12.07 36.36
CA THR A 65 -22.12 11.86 35.10
C THR A 65 -21.41 10.78 34.25
N ILE A 66 -21.95 9.59 34.24
CA ILE A 66 -21.58 8.55 33.29
C ILE A 66 -22.48 8.75 32.07
N SER A 67 -21.91 9.16 30.95
CA SER A 67 -22.59 9.19 29.65
C SER A 67 -22.98 7.77 29.26
N GLY A 68 -24.24 7.42 29.46
CA GLY A 68 -24.84 6.17 29.05
C GLY A 68 -24.93 6.13 27.51
N ARG A 69 -24.47 5.06 26.91
CA ARG A 69 -24.87 4.66 25.55
C ARG A 69 -26.38 4.62 25.47
N PRO A 70 -27.02 5.24 24.45
CA PRO A 70 -28.44 5.07 24.26
C PRO A 70 -28.71 3.71 23.62
N THR A 71 -28.99 2.71 24.43
CA THR A 71 -29.68 1.50 24.00
C THR A 71 -31.16 1.68 24.22
N SER A 72 -31.83 2.40 23.33
CA SER A 72 -33.28 2.31 23.16
C SER A 72 -33.57 2.33 21.68
N PHE A 73 -33.90 1.19 21.14
CA PHE A 73 -34.61 1.11 19.88
C PHE A 73 -35.94 1.83 20.06
N LEU A 74 -36.03 3.07 19.57
CA LEU A 74 -37.28 3.79 19.46
C LEU A 74 -38.12 3.13 18.37
N TYR A 75 -38.91 2.14 18.74
CA TYR A 75 -40.02 1.65 17.94
C TYR A 75 -41.24 2.54 18.25
N GLY A 76 -41.53 3.52 17.40
CA GLY A 76 -42.67 4.36 17.61
C GLY A 76 -42.74 5.55 16.66
N GLU A 77 -43.73 6.38 16.88
CA GLU A 77 -44.03 7.57 16.07
C GLU A 77 -42.89 8.60 16.03
N GLU A 78 -42.07 8.68 17.11
CA GLU A 78 -40.89 9.53 17.18
C GLU A 78 -39.76 9.06 16.25
N ALA A 79 -39.51 7.76 16.15
CA ALA A 79 -38.55 7.19 15.20
C ALA A 79 -38.99 7.42 13.76
N ARG A 80 -40.31 7.37 13.51
CA ARG A 80 -40.91 7.69 12.21
C ARG A 80 -40.77 9.18 11.89
N LYS A 81 -40.99 10.06 12.86
CA LYS A 81 -40.79 11.52 12.71
C LYS A 81 -39.32 11.84 12.50
N ALA A 82 -38.41 11.27 13.27
CA ALA A 82 -36.97 11.44 13.09
C ALA A 82 -36.49 10.92 11.71
N ARG A 83 -37.07 9.83 11.21
CA ARG A 83 -36.78 9.31 9.88
C ARG A 83 -37.32 10.21 8.77
N ILE A 84 -38.52 10.78 8.96
CA ILE A 84 -39.12 11.76 8.01
C ILE A 84 -38.29 13.03 8.00
N VAL A 85 -37.91 13.59 9.14
CA VAL A 85 -37.03 14.78 9.24
C VAL A 85 -35.68 14.51 8.59
N ARG A 86 -35.13 13.29 8.76
CA ARG A 86 -33.87 12.90 8.12
C ARG A 86 -34.00 12.70 6.62
N LEU A 87 -35.14 12.20 6.13
CA LEU A 87 -35.45 12.11 4.71
C LEU A 87 -35.71 13.52 4.11
N GLU A 88 -36.42 14.41 4.81
CA GLU A 88 -36.59 15.79 4.39
C GLU A 88 -35.29 16.61 4.47
N GLN A 89 -34.36 16.26 5.34
CA GLN A 89 -32.99 16.80 5.32
C GLN A 89 -32.17 16.25 4.15
N CYS A 90 -32.30 14.98 3.81
CA CYS A 90 -31.71 14.41 2.59
C CYS A 90 -32.29 15.01 1.30
N GLU A 91 -33.59 15.32 1.27
CA GLU A 91 -34.24 16.04 0.13
C GLU A 91 -33.84 17.52 0.04
N ARG A 92 -33.25 18.10 1.10
CA ARG A 92 -32.62 19.44 1.09
C ARG A 92 -31.15 19.41 0.73
N GLU A 93 -30.54 18.22 0.51
CA GLU A 93 -29.23 18.12 -0.15
C GLU A 93 -29.43 18.69 -1.57
N LYS A 94 -29.00 19.92 -1.74
CA LYS A 94 -29.04 20.58 -3.05
C LYS A 94 -28.16 19.75 -3.97
N ASP A 95 -28.74 19.16 -5.00
CA ASP A 95 -27.97 18.71 -6.16
C ASP A 95 -27.19 19.93 -6.68
N ILE A 96 -25.88 19.95 -6.43
CA ILE A 96 -24.98 21.03 -6.82
C ILE A 96 -24.60 20.94 -8.29
N GLY A 97 -25.17 19.98 -9.01
CA GLY A 97 -25.04 19.84 -10.45
C GLY A 97 -23.97 18.83 -10.87
N HIS A 98 -23.96 18.58 -12.15
CA HIS A 98 -23.04 17.63 -12.77
C HIS A 98 -21.88 18.38 -13.44
N ARG A 99 -20.65 17.86 -13.23
CA ARG A 99 -19.46 18.32 -13.93
C ARG A 99 -18.99 17.23 -14.88
N PHE A 100 -18.85 17.56 -16.16
CA PHE A 100 -18.36 16.62 -17.17
C PHE A 100 -16.94 17.00 -17.58
N GLY A 101 -16.10 16.00 -17.78
CA GLY A 101 -14.74 16.16 -18.26
C GLY A 101 -14.35 14.99 -19.15
N ALA A 102 -13.41 15.21 -20.04
CA ALA A 102 -12.72 14.17 -20.79
C ALA A 102 -11.26 14.10 -20.31
N LEU A 103 -10.69 12.91 -20.30
CA LEU A 103 -9.32 12.68 -19.93
C LEU A 103 -8.70 11.64 -20.86
N ARG A 104 -7.54 11.98 -21.43
CA ARG A 104 -6.70 11.07 -22.21
C ARG A 104 -5.34 10.97 -21.57
N ASP A 105 -4.67 9.84 -21.71
CA ASP A 105 -3.30 9.68 -21.23
C ASP A 105 -2.33 10.70 -21.84
N SER A 106 -2.53 11.08 -23.13
CA SER A 106 -1.75 12.10 -23.82
C SER A 106 -1.88 13.51 -23.23
N ASP A 107 -2.95 13.79 -22.50
CA ASP A 107 -3.22 15.10 -21.92
C ASP A 107 -2.38 15.35 -20.65
N VAL A 108 -1.85 14.28 -20.04
CA VAL A 108 -1.06 14.34 -18.81
C VAL A 108 0.43 14.16 -19.15
N LYS A 109 1.16 15.26 -19.16
CA LYS A 109 2.61 15.27 -19.30
C LYS A 109 3.24 15.30 -17.91
N ILE A 110 4.27 14.49 -17.71
CA ILE A 110 5.04 14.42 -16.47
C ILE A 110 6.47 14.80 -16.83
N GLU A 111 6.99 15.81 -16.17
CA GLU A 111 8.31 16.35 -16.42
C GLU A 111 9.11 16.37 -15.11
N PRO A 112 10.38 15.97 -15.13
CA PRO A 112 11.24 16.11 -13.97
C PRO A 112 11.52 17.61 -13.69
N VAL A 113 11.75 17.91 -12.42
CA VAL A 113 12.12 19.26 -11.97
C VAL A 113 13.37 19.14 -11.12
N GLU A 114 14.37 19.96 -11.42
CA GLU A 114 15.62 19.98 -10.66
C GLU A 114 15.39 20.42 -9.21
N PRO A 115 15.97 19.70 -8.24
CA PRO A 115 15.95 20.11 -6.83
C PRO A 115 16.72 21.41 -6.64
N LEU A 116 16.39 22.18 -5.62
CA LEU A 116 17.14 23.38 -5.26
C LEU A 116 18.52 23.03 -4.65
N ARG A 117 18.63 21.82 -4.10
CA ARG A 117 19.84 21.28 -3.49
C ARG A 117 20.06 19.85 -3.97
N HIS A 118 21.26 19.59 -4.46
CA HIS A 118 21.66 18.21 -4.78
C HIS A 118 22.19 17.55 -3.52
N MET A 119 21.44 16.58 -3.02
CA MET A 119 21.82 15.79 -1.86
C MET A 119 22.38 14.43 -2.30
N HIS A 120 23.30 13.91 -1.50
CA HIS A 120 23.85 12.58 -1.73
C HIS A 120 22.79 11.52 -1.43
N VAL A 121 22.56 10.62 -2.38
CA VAL A 121 21.70 9.44 -2.20
C VAL A 121 22.57 8.29 -1.73
N ALA A 122 22.12 7.56 -0.70
CA ALA A 122 22.85 6.45 -0.12
C ALA A 122 23.03 5.29 -1.14
N LYS A 123 24.01 4.42 -0.88
CA LYS A 123 24.22 3.18 -1.63
C LYS A 123 24.01 1.99 -0.71
N LEU A 124 23.66 0.85 -1.29
CA LEU A 124 23.64 -0.38 -0.53
C LEU A 124 25.04 -0.73 -0.02
N ALA A 125 25.12 -1.08 1.25
CA ALA A 125 26.34 -1.57 1.88
C ALA A 125 26.43 -3.12 1.79
N HIS A 126 27.46 -3.73 2.39
CA HIS A 126 27.61 -5.16 2.60
C HIS A 126 27.58 -6.02 1.32
N GLY A 127 27.89 -5.45 0.15
CA GLY A 127 27.84 -6.14 -1.14
C GLY A 127 26.41 -6.54 -1.56
N LEU A 128 25.38 -5.87 -1.04
CA LEU A 128 23.97 -6.11 -1.37
C LEU A 128 23.62 -5.62 -2.79
N ASP A 129 24.42 -4.74 -3.37
CA ASP A 129 24.24 -4.20 -4.73
C ASP A 129 24.21 -5.28 -5.82
N ARG A 130 24.84 -6.45 -5.60
CA ARG A 130 24.78 -7.58 -6.53
C ARG A 130 23.36 -8.15 -6.71
N VAL A 131 22.46 -7.96 -5.73
CA VAL A 131 21.05 -8.39 -5.83
C VAL A 131 20.31 -7.62 -6.92
N LEU A 132 20.71 -6.38 -7.20
CA LEU A 132 20.07 -5.51 -8.21
C LEU A 132 20.11 -6.12 -9.62
N PHE A 133 21.12 -6.93 -9.92
CA PHE A 133 21.39 -7.46 -11.26
C PHE A 133 21.14 -8.98 -11.36
N ASN A 134 20.64 -9.58 -10.30
CA ASN A 134 20.32 -10.99 -10.25
C ASN A 134 18.84 -11.16 -9.87
N SER A 135 18.06 -11.72 -10.79
CA SER A 135 16.62 -11.91 -10.57
C SER A 135 16.32 -12.94 -9.48
N GLY A 136 15.19 -12.75 -8.80
CA GLY A 136 14.71 -13.66 -7.78
C GLY A 136 15.13 -13.27 -6.36
N VAL A 137 14.90 -14.17 -5.43
CA VAL A 137 15.20 -13.98 -4.01
C VAL A 137 16.56 -14.57 -3.66
N HIS A 138 17.33 -13.80 -2.92
CA HIS A 138 18.67 -14.18 -2.44
C HIS A 138 18.62 -14.39 -0.94
N TRP A 139 18.87 -15.62 -0.51
CA TRP A 139 19.00 -15.97 0.89
C TRP A 139 20.19 -15.25 1.53
N LEU A 140 19.99 -14.64 2.71
CA LEU A 140 21.10 -14.18 3.53
C LEU A 140 21.97 -15.36 3.96
N ARG A 141 21.33 -16.41 4.47
CA ARG A 141 21.93 -17.68 4.83
C ARG A 141 21.17 -18.80 4.17
N ASP A 142 21.82 -19.63 3.38
CA ASP A 142 21.20 -20.79 2.74
C ASP A 142 20.63 -21.72 3.81
N SER A 143 19.32 -21.99 3.74
CA SER A 143 18.60 -22.75 4.77
C SER A 143 19.02 -24.22 4.84
N ARG A 144 19.57 -24.78 3.75
CA ARG A 144 19.99 -26.17 3.62
C ARG A 144 21.44 -26.39 4.05
N THR A 145 22.33 -25.51 3.61
CA THR A 145 23.79 -25.66 3.87
C THR A 145 24.26 -24.89 5.09
N GLY A 146 23.47 -23.89 5.52
CA GLY A 146 23.85 -22.99 6.60
C GLY A 146 24.95 -21.99 6.24
N ILE A 147 25.35 -21.90 4.95
CA ILE A 147 26.38 -20.98 4.47
C ILE A 147 25.76 -19.60 4.27
N TYR A 148 26.47 -18.56 4.70
CA TYR A 148 26.09 -17.18 4.47
C TYR A 148 26.47 -16.73 3.06
N ASN A 149 25.51 -16.20 2.33
CA ASN A 149 25.71 -15.60 1.00
C ASN A 149 26.10 -14.12 1.09
N PHE A 150 25.82 -13.46 2.21
CA PHE A 150 26.14 -12.05 2.50
C PHE A 150 26.78 -11.98 3.88
N ASP A 151 27.15 -10.78 4.30
CA ASP A 151 27.76 -10.55 5.61
C ASP A 151 26.85 -11.10 6.72
N PRO A 152 27.35 -12.00 7.59
CA PRO A 152 26.59 -12.50 8.73
C PRO A 152 26.07 -11.42 9.68
N HIS A 153 26.71 -10.24 9.71
CA HIS A 153 26.26 -9.09 10.48
C HIS A 153 24.83 -8.68 10.16
N LEU A 154 24.39 -8.88 8.91
CA LEU A 154 23.02 -8.55 8.45
C LEU A 154 21.94 -9.45 9.04
N ARG A 155 22.30 -10.52 9.74
CA ARG A 155 21.31 -11.46 10.26
C ARG A 155 20.45 -10.83 11.35
N ASP A 156 21.09 -10.25 12.36
CA ASP A 156 20.43 -9.87 13.60
C ASP A 156 19.98 -8.40 13.54
N VAL A 157 18.68 -8.20 13.66
CA VAL A 157 18.04 -6.89 13.60
C VAL A 157 18.10 -6.23 14.97
N LEU A 158 18.53 -4.98 15.02
CA LEU A 158 18.51 -4.20 16.26
C LEU A 158 17.08 -3.95 16.71
N ASP A 159 16.81 -4.17 18.00
CA ASP A 159 15.51 -3.86 18.59
C ASP A 159 15.15 -2.38 18.41
N VAL A 160 13.86 -2.12 18.17
CA VAL A 160 13.32 -0.78 17.92
C VAL A 160 13.68 0.21 19.03
N ASP A 161 13.66 -0.26 20.28
CA ASP A 161 13.93 0.59 21.43
C ASP A 161 15.42 0.92 21.64
N LEU A 162 16.32 0.18 20.99
CA LEU A 162 17.75 0.40 21.06
C LEU A 162 18.30 1.34 19.98
N PHE A 163 17.48 1.67 18.97
CA PHE A 163 17.84 2.62 17.93
C PHE A 163 17.51 4.06 18.32
N ASP A 164 18.40 4.98 18.04
CA ASP A 164 18.20 6.40 18.30
C ASP A 164 17.65 7.13 17.07
N TYR A 165 16.33 7.25 17.01
CA TYR A 165 15.62 7.91 15.91
C TYR A 165 15.89 9.44 15.82
N GLY A 166 16.42 10.04 16.89
CA GLY A 166 16.84 11.44 16.86
C GLY A 166 18.08 11.69 15.99
N THR A 167 18.74 10.61 15.50
CA THR A 167 19.83 10.69 14.52
C THR A 167 19.38 10.79 13.08
N LEU A 168 18.08 10.58 12.84
CA LEU A 168 17.48 10.61 11.52
C LEU A 168 16.84 11.98 11.23
N PRO A 169 16.75 12.38 9.95
CA PRO A 169 16.03 13.58 9.57
C PRO A 169 14.57 13.50 10.04
N PRO A 170 13.98 14.60 10.50
CA PRO A 170 12.58 14.65 10.86
C PRO A 170 11.71 14.45 9.62
N TYR A 171 10.59 13.72 9.77
CA TYR A 171 9.62 13.58 8.70
C TYR A 171 8.97 14.93 8.36
N LEU A 172 9.13 15.38 7.11
CA LEU A 172 8.54 16.61 6.59
C LEU A 172 7.27 16.31 5.82
N THR A 173 6.14 16.86 6.28
CA THR A 173 4.89 16.87 5.49
C THR A 173 5.02 17.83 4.31
N SER A 174 4.18 17.68 3.28
CA SER A 174 4.23 18.54 2.09
C SER A 174 4.01 20.03 2.44
N SER A 175 3.14 20.30 3.42
CA SER A 175 2.81 21.65 3.87
C SER A 175 3.92 22.34 4.67
N ARG A 176 4.88 21.57 5.17
CA ARG A 176 6.01 22.05 6.00
C ARG A 176 7.35 21.97 5.30
N ASP A 177 7.39 21.49 4.07
CA ASP A 177 8.62 21.39 3.29
C ASP A 177 8.91 22.70 2.55
N PRO A 178 9.90 23.48 3.00
CA PRO A 178 10.17 24.79 2.41
C PRO A 178 10.67 24.68 0.97
N GLU A 179 11.40 23.62 0.62
CA GLU A 179 11.90 23.41 -0.73
C GLU A 179 10.78 23.05 -1.71
N LEU A 180 9.90 22.10 -1.34
CA LEU A 180 8.72 21.74 -2.14
C LEU A 180 7.80 22.94 -2.37
N LEU A 181 7.53 23.72 -1.32
CA LEU A 181 6.68 24.91 -1.40
C LEU A 181 7.30 25.98 -2.31
N GLU A 182 8.61 26.20 -2.23
CA GLU A 182 9.31 27.17 -3.08
C GLU A 182 9.33 26.73 -4.54
N ILE A 183 9.63 25.46 -4.84
CA ILE A 183 9.57 24.91 -6.21
C ILE A 183 8.16 25.05 -6.77
N THR A 184 7.13 24.74 -5.96
CA THR A 184 5.72 24.85 -6.35
C THR A 184 5.35 26.27 -6.76
N ARG A 185 5.80 27.29 -6.00
CA ARG A 185 5.59 28.71 -6.34
C ARG A 185 6.31 29.09 -7.63
N ARG A 186 7.58 28.71 -7.78
CA ARG A 186 8.38 29.03 -8.98
C ARG A 186 7.74 28.45 -10.24
N GLN A 187 7.26 27.20 -10.15
CA GLN A 187 6.62 26.49 -11.26
C GLN A 187 5.12 26.84 -11.40
N LYS A 188 4.57 27.72 -10.56
CA LYS A 188 3.18 28.17 -10.57
C LYS A 188 2.18 27.01 -10.55
N LYS A 189 2.46 25.97 -9.74
CA LYS A 189 1.55 24.82 -9.61
C LYS A 189 0.47 25.10 -8.57
N LYS A 190 -0.73 24.56 -8.80
CA LYS A 190 -1.90 24.72 -7.91
C LYS A 190 -1.82 23.78 -6.70
N TYR A 191 -1.18 22.62 -6.85
CA TYR A 191 -1.07 21.60 -5.82
C TYR A 191 0.36 21.10 -5.68
N CYS A 192 0.74 20.70 -4.47
CA CYS A 192 1.97 19.94 -4.26
C CYS A 192 1.73 18.80 -3.27
N GLY A 193 2.43 17.68 -3.47
CA GLY A 193 2.29 16.50 -2.64
C GLY A 193 3.52 15.60 -2.65
N SER A 194 3.66 14.79 -1.62
CA SER A 194 4.69 13.76 -1.52
C SER A 194 4.14 12.36 -1.76
N THR A 195 5.00 11.40 -2.05
CA THR A 195 4.61 10.00 -2.24
C THR A 195 3.77 9.45 -1.10
N SER A 196 4.04 9.87 0.14
CA SER A 196 3.30 9.42 1.34
C SER A 196 1.84 9.86 1.36
N SER A 197 1.51 11.01 0.77
CA SER A 197 0.13 11.50 0.66
C SER A 197 -0.56 11.12 -0.65
N MET A 198 0.22 10.92 -1.72
CA MET A 198 -0.30 10.76 -3.08
C MET A 198 -0.63 9.32 -3.44
N THR A 199 0.20 8.33 -3.03
CA THR A 199 0.08 6.95 -3.53
C THR A 199 -1.23 6.27 -3.19
N GLY A 200 -1.83 6.59 -2.05
CA GLY A 200 -3.15 6.11 -1.67
C GLY A 200 -4.27 6.66 -2.55
N LEU A 201 -4.26 7.97 -2.79
CA LEU A 201 -5.22 8.64 -3.67
C LEU A 201 -5.16 8.08 -5.10
N LEU A 202 -3.95 7.94 -5.64
CA LEU A 202 -3.71 7.36 -6.97
C LEU A 202 -4.19 5.90 -7.03
N SER A 203 -4.09 5.14 -5.94
CA SER A 203 -4.61 3.77 -5.88
C SER A 203 -6.13 3.74 -6.04
N HIS A 204 -6.88 4.63 -5.37
CA HIS A 204 -8.33 4.73 -5.53
C HIS A 204 -8.73 5.22 -6.93
N CYS A 205 -7.99 6.17 -7.50
CA CYS A 205 -8.16 6.55 -8.89
C CYS A 205 -7.97 5.36 -9.83
N TYR A 206 -6.92 4.56 -9.63
CA TYR A 206 -6.67 3.36 -10.43
C TYR A 206 -7.76 2.29 -10.24
N PHE A 207 -8.26 2.05 -9.04
CA PHE A 207 -9.35 1.10 -8.81
C PHE A 207 -10.61 1.48 -9.61
N LEU A 208 -10.95 2.76 -9.67
CA LEU A 208 -12.04 3.24 -10.51
C LEU A 208 -11.73 3.07 -11.99
N LEU A 209 -10.53 3.50 -12.44
CA LEU A 209 -10.06 3.40 -13.83
C LEU A 209 -10.02 1.96 -14.32
N SER A 210 -9.51 1.03 -13.53
CA SER A 210 -9.33 -0.37 -13.90
C SER A 210 -10.60 -1.23 -13.73
N ARG A 211 -11.63 -0.69 -13.04
CA ARG A 211 -12.78 -1.49 -12.56
C ARG A 211 -12.32 -2.68 -11.75
N TRP A 212 -11.39 -2.45 -10.83
CA TRP A 212 -10.85 -3.47 -9.94
C TRP A 212 -10.17 -4.63 -10.68
N LYS A 213 -9.46 -4.32 -11.78
CA LYS A 213 -8.61 -5.35 -12.41
C LYS A 213 -7.68 -5.95 -11.35
N GLU A 214 -7.76 -7.25 -11.19
CA GLU A 214 -6.93 -7.98 -10.25
C GLU A 214 -5.46 -8.03 -10.72
N PRO A 215 -4.52 -8.12 -9.78
CA PRO A 215 -3.12 -8.36 -10.13
C PRO A 215 -2.93 -9.70 -10.83
N GLU A 216 -1.91 -9.79 -11.69
CA GLU A 216 -1.53 -11.03 -12.34
C GLU A 216 -0.75 -11.93 -11.37
N LEU A 217 -1.30 -13.10 -11.09
CA LEU A 217 -0.73 -14.07 -10.14
C LEU A 217 -0.23 -15.35 -10.83
N ILE A 218 -0.07 -15.33 -12.17
CA ILE A 218 0.51 -16.46 -12.91
C ILE A 218 1.94 -16.71 -12.42
N GLY A 219 2.29 -17.99 -12.27
CA GLY A 219 3.62 -18.45 -11.88
C GLY A 219 3.82 -18.70 -10.38
N PHE A 220 2.78 -18.52 -9.57
CA PHE A 220 2.77 -19.00 -8.18
C PHE A 220 2.49 -20.50 -8.13
N SER A 221 2.91 -21.15 -7.04
CA SER A 221 2.66 -22.57 -6.80
C SER A 221 1.16 -22.89 -6.81
N PRO A 222 0.74 -24.09 -7.25
CA PRO A 222 -0.67 -24.46 -7.35
C PRO A 222 -1.47 -24.30 -6.04
N SER A 223 -0.79 -24.39 -4.90
CA SER A 223 -1.39 -24.18 -3.58
C SER A 223 -1.98 -22.78 -3.36
N PHE A 224 -1.58 -21.79 -4.17
CA PHE A 224 -2.13 -20.43 -4.11
C PHE A 224 -3.44 -20.27 -4.92
N CYS A 225 -3.81 -21.24 -5.77
CA CYS A 225 -5.00 -21.13 -6.63
C CYS A 225 -6.33 -21.04 -5.85
N GLU A 226 -6.36 -21.53 -4.61
CA GLU A 226 -7.54 -21.46 -3.74
C GLU A 226 -7.63 -20.19 -2.91
N LEU A 227 -6.59 -19.36 -2.95
CA LEU A 227 -6.53 -18.10 -2.20
C LEU A 227 -7.16 -16.94 -3.00
N PRO A 228 -7.64 -15.88 -2.33
CA PRO A 228 -8.19 -14.70 -3.00
C PRO A 228 -7.18 -14.06 -3.97
N THR A 229 -7.60 -13.76 -5.18
CA THR A 229 -6.76 -13.19 -6.25
C THR A 229 -6.70 -11.67 -6.22
N GLY A 230 -7.74 -11.02 -5.73
CA GLY A 230 -7.85 -9.56 -5.71
C GLY A 230 -6.94 -8.87 -4.70
N PHE A 231 -6.97 -7.56 -4.70
CA PHE A 231 -6.24 -6.73 -3.71
C PHE A 231 -6.66 -7.07 -2.28
N SER A 232 -5.72 -6.96 -1.34
CA SER A 232 -5.98 -7.21 0.09
C SER A 232 -6.94 -6.18 0.68
N GLU A 233 -7.64 -6.53 1.78
CA GLU A 233 -8.57 -5.61 2.43
C GLU A 233 -7.88 -4.31 2.89
N GLY A 234 -6.66 -4.39 3.39
CA GLY A 234 -5.88 -3.20 3.76
C GLY A 234 -5.55 -2.27 2.58
N ALA A 235 -5.46 -2.81 1.35
CA ALA A 235 -5.25 -1.98 0.15
C ALA A 235 -6.52 -1.25 -0.32
N LYS A 236 -7.70 -1.72 0.10
CA LYS A 236 -9.02 -1.20 -0.28
C LYS A 236 -9.55 -0.14 0.70
N LEU A 237 -8.89 0.05 1.84
CA LEU A 237 -9.35 1.01 2.86
C LEU A 237 -9.41 2.43 2.29
N PRO A 238 -10.41 3.23 2.67
CA PRO A 238 -10.51 4.64 2.30
C PRO A 238 -9.23 5.39 2.63
N VAL A 239 -8.93 6.40 1.83
CA VAL A 239 -7.75 7.25 2.03
C VAL A 239 -8.19 8.68 2.31
N SER A 240 -7.68 9.23 3.41
CA SER A 240 -7.94 10.62 3.80
C SER A 240 -6.66 11.45 3.73
N ILE A 241 -6.82 12.69 3.26
CA ILE A 241 -5.76 13.70 3.20
C ILE A 241 -6.29 15.02 3.74
N THR A 242 -5.33 15.87 4.15
CA THR A 242 -5.60 17.30 4.36
C THR A 242 -5.00 18.09 3.21
N LEU A 243 -5.82 18.83 2.49
CA LEU A 243 -5.42 19.75 1.44
C LEU A 243 -5.24 21.13 2.07
N GLN A 244 -4.02 21.45 2.47
CA GLN A 244 -3.66 22.66 3.20
C GLN A 244 -3.55 23.86 2.25
N HIS A 245 -4.40 24.87 2.41
CA HIS A 245 -4.27 26.13 1.68
C HIS A 245 -3.01 26.86 2.13
N GLN A 246 -2.16 27.26 1.18
CA GLN A 246 -0.90 27.91 1.42
C GLN A 246 -0.90 29.39 1.04
N PRO A 247 -0.10 30.24 1.70
CA PRO A 247 0.13 31.61 1.26
C PRO A 247 0.66 31.63 -0.18
N GLY A 248 -0.05 32.32 -1.07
CA GLY A 248 0.27 32.33 -2.50
C GLY A 248 -0.76 31.64 -3.38
N GLY A 249 -1.87 31.11 -2.78
CA GLY A 249 -3.03 30.64 -3.51
C GLY A 249 -2.87 29.23 -4.10
N PHE A 250 -2.01 28.40 -3.54
CA PHE A 250 -1.85 26.99 -3.90
C PHE A 250 -2.09 26.08 -2.68
N TYR A 251 -2.10 24.78 -2.88
CA TYR A 251 -2.43 23.81 -1.84
C TYR A 251 -1.36 22.73 -1.69
N ALA A 252 -1.05 22.38 -0.44
CA ALA A 252 -0.18 21.26 -0.10
C ALA A 252 -1.01 20.06 0.39
N ILE A 253 -0.70 18.88 -0.14
CA ILE A 253 -1.40 17.63 0.16
C ILE A 253 -0.64 16.89 1.25
N ASP A 254 -1.20 16.82 2.46
CA ASP A 254 -0.67 16.07 3.59
C ASP A 254 -1.49 14.80 3.82
N ALA A 255 -0.83 13.70 4.20
CA ALA A 255 -1.54 12.52 4.67
C ALA A 255 -2.26 12.83 5.99
N ASP A 256 -3.55 12.54 6.07
CA ASP A 256 -4.30 12.70 7.32
C ASP A 256 -3.98 11.52 8.25
N LYS A 257 -3.19 11.78 9.27
CA LYS A 257 -2.83 10.82 10.30
C LYS A 257 -3.91 10.67 11.39
N ASN A 258 -4.87 11.59 11.44
CA ASN A 258 -5.90 11.62 12.48
C ASN A 258 -7.17 10.86 12.08
N SER A 259 -7.29 10.46 10.81
CA SER A 259 -8.50 9.78 10.30
C SER A 259 -8.77 8.43 10.95
N THR A 260 -7.80 7.83 11.61
CA THR A 260 -7.94 6.54 12.31
C THR A 260 -8.31 6.65 13.78
N GLY A 261 -8.48 7.88 14.32
CA GLY A 261 -9.05 8.13 15.65
C GLY A 261 -8.24 7.64 16.86
N GLU A 262 -7.29 6.78 16.65
CA GLU A 262 -6.32 6.31 17.65
C GLU A 262 -4.92 6.52 17.08
N VAL A 263 -4.00 6.99 17.90
CA VAL A 263 -2.57 6.88 17.58
C VAL A 263 -2.30 5.38 17.52
N ASP A 264 -2.32 4.84 16.30
CA ASP A 264 -2.13 3.41 16.07
C ASP A 264 -0.67 3.05 16.42
N ASN A 265 -0.43 2.84 17.72
CA ASN A 265 0.86 2.39 18.23
C ASN A 265 1.31 1.07 17.58
N THR A 266 0.37 0.33 16.98
CA THR A 266 0.67 -0.95 16.33
C THR A 266 1.46 -0.77 15.04
N ASN A 267 1.30 0.36 14.34
CA ASN A 267 2.08 0.67 13.14
C ASN A 267 3.45 1.30 13.47
N TYR A 268 3.63 1.80 14.69
CA TYR A 268 4.86 2.48 15.11
C TYR A 268 6.09 1.56 14.97
N VAL A 269 6.00 0.32 15.43
CA VAL A 269 7.13 -0.61 15.43
C VAL A 269 7.65 -0.89 14.02
N LEU A 270 6.76 -1.26 13.09
CA LEU A 270 7.17 -1.56 11.71
C LEU A 270 7.66 -0.32 10.96
N THR A 271 7.08 0.84 11.22
CA THR A 271 7.52 2.10 10.61
C THR A 271 8.88 2.52 11.13
N SER A 272 9.10 2.42 12.44
CA SER A 272 10.37 2.75 13.07
C SER A 272 11.46 1.77 12.66
N LEU A 273 11.15 0.47 12.69
CA LEU A 273 12.07 -0.56 12.24
C LEU A 273 12.44 -0.40 10.76
N GLY A 274 11.49 0.02 9.91
CA GLY A 274 11.77 0.35 8.51
C GLY A 274 12.89 1.37 8.38
N LYS A 275 12.84 2.47 9.13
CA LYS A 275 13.88 3.50 9.15
C LYS A 275 15.23 2.99 9.67
N SER A 276 15.21 2.20 10.75
CA SER A 276 16.42 1.61 11.31
C SER A 276 17.08 0.66 10.31
N LEU A 277 16.29 -0.22 9.68
CA LEU A 277 16.78 -1.17 8.68
C LEU A 277 17.27 -0.49 7.40
N GLU A 278 16.66 0.61 6.97
CA GLU A 278 17.16 1.41 5.85
C GLU A 278 18.60 1.87 6.11
N LYS A 279 18.88 2.42 7.30
CA LYS A 279 20.25 2.78 7.70
C LYS A 279 21.15 1.55 7.85
N PHE A 280 20.63 0.44 8.38
CA PHE A 280 21.38 -0.79 8.53
C PHE A 280 21.88 -1.36 7.20
N LEU A 281 21.06 -1.29 6.15
CA LEU A 281 21.38 -1.81 4.82
C LEU A 281 22.23 -0.86 3.97
N THR A 282 22.31 0.43 4.36
CA THR A 282 23.01 1.47 3.60
C THR A 282 24.27 2.01 4.28
N SER A 283 24.58 1.54 5.48
CA SER A 283 25.74 2.00 6.28
C SER A 283 26.70 0.86 6.57
N THR A 284 27.96 1.19 6.78
CA THR A 284 28.93 0.25 7.35
C THR A 284 28.57 -0.06 8.82
N PRO A 285 29.06 -1.16 9.41
CA PRO A 285 28.81 -1.48 10.83
C PRO A 285 29.21 -0.36 11.79
N ASP A 286 30.31 0.35 11.51
CA ASP A 286 30.81 1.45 12.35
C ASP A 286 29.91 2.70 12.23
N GLU A 287 29.44 3.02 11.04
CA GLU A 287 28.48 4.11 10.81
C GLU A 287 27.14 3.80 11.47
N TYR A 288 26.64 2.57 11.31
CA TYR A 288 25.38 2.14 11.93
C TYR A 288 25.46 2.16 13.47
N ALA A 289 26.62 1.85 14.05
CA ALA A 289 26.83 1.91 15.50
C ALA A 289 26.56 3.30 16.09
N ASN A 290 26.73 4.40 15.31
CA ASN A 290 26.44 5.76 15.75
C ASN A 290 24.94 6.03 15.95
N HIS A 291 24.07 5.18 15.37
CA HIS A 291 22.62 5.28 15.53
C HIS A 291 22.09 4.48 16.74
N LYS A 292 22.94 3.74 17.45
CA LYS A 292 22.55 3.04 18.67
C LYS A 292 22.46 3.98 19.86
N ARG A 293 21.42 3.83 20.69
CA ARG A 293 21.24 4.66 21.90
C ARG A 293 22.42 4.57 22.86
N GLU A 294 23.06 3.41 22.99
CA GLU A 294 24.25 3.23 23.81
C GLU A 294 25.44 4.11 23.39
N ASN A 295 25.47 4.56 22.14
CA ASN A 295 26.52 5.38 21.55
C ASN A 295 26.14 6.87 21.40
N SER A 296 25.03 7.30 21.98
CA SER A 296 24.53 8.69 21.91
C SER A 296 25.56 9.75 22.36
N TRP A 297 26.50 9.35 23.22
CA TRP A 297 27.62 10.19 23.69
C TRP A 297 28.68 10.50 22.62
N ARG A 298 28.70 9.75 21.51
CA ARG A 298 29.64 9.97 20.39
C ARG A 298 29.23 11.13 19.48
N ARG A 299 28.08 11.74 19.71
CA ARG A 299 27.60 12.84 18.88
C ARG A 299 28.40 14.11 19.18
N ASP A 300 29.14 14.56 18.17
CA ASP A 300 29.60 15.93 18.12
C ASP A 300 28.42 16.85 17.83
N SER A 301 28.23 17.87 18.66
CA SER A 301 27.21 18.91 18.46
C SER A 301 27.41 19.74 17.17
N ALA A 302 28.49 19.49 16.44
CA ALA A 302 28.83 20.11 15.16
C ALA A 302 28.40 19.26 13.92
N MET A 303 27.82 18.05 14.11
CA MET A 303 27.31 17.28 12.97
C MET A 303 26.14 18.02 12.34
N GLN A 304 26.26 18.31 11.04
CA GLN A 304 25.14 18.83 10.26
C GLN A 304 23.96 17.87 10.36
N GLU A 305 22.76 18.43 10.53
CA GLU A 305 21.53 17.62 10.49
C GLU A 305 21.51 16.83 9.18
N PRO A 306 21.30 15.50 9.25
CA PRO A 306 21.20 14.68 8.05
C PRO A 306 20.01 15.16 7.23
N GLN A 307 20.21 15.31 5.93
CA GLN A 307 19.17 15.76 5.00
C GLN A 307 18.84 14.62 4.04
N GLU A 308 17.57 14.50 3.67
CA GLU A 308 17.11 13.53 2.69
C GLU A 308 17.29 14.06 1.27
N ALA A 309 17.54 13.14 0.33
CA ALA A 309 17.54 13.44 -1.09
C ALA A 309 16.13 13.26 -1.67
N TYR A 310 15.73 14.16 -2.54
CA TYR A 310 14.41 14.15 -3.16
C TYR A 310 14.48 14.26 -4.68
N HIS A 311 13.58 13.56 -5.35
CA HIS A 311 13.23 13.77 -6.74
C HIS A 311 11.95 14.59 -6.83
N TYR A 312 11.91 15.54 -7.75
CA TYR A 312 10.74 16.37 -8.04
C TYR A 312 10.27 16.13 -9.46
N ALA A 313 8.95 16.03 -9.62
CA ALA A 313 8.30 15.95 -10.93
C ALA A 313 7.07 16.85 -10.95
N GLN A 314 6.69 17.30 -12.13
CA GLN A 314 5.52 18.16 -12.29
C GLN A 314 4.57 17.62 -13.36
N THR A 315 3.29 17.90 -13.15
CA THR A 315 2.25 17.83 -14.18
C THR A 315 1.77 19.24 -14.53
N SER A 316 0.62 19.37 -15.18
CA SER A 316 0.01 20.67 -15.44
C SER A 316 -0.26 21.46 -14.15
N LYS A 317 -0.74 20.79 -13.09
CA LYS A 317 -1.21 21.43 -11.85
C LYS A 317 -0.51 20.93 -10.59
N LEU A 318 0.07 19.73 -10.62
CA LEU A 318 0.72 19.10 -9.48
C LEU A 318 2.24 19.30 -9.51
N MET A 319 2.81 19.55 -8.34
CA MET A 319 4.22 19.37 -8.02
C MET A 319 4.34 18.14 -7.11
N LEU A 320 5.13 17.16 -7.52
CA LEU A 320 5.30 15.87 -6.84
C LEU A 320 6.71 15.77 -6.26
N ARG A 321 6.81 15.24 -5.03
CA ARG A 321 8.08 14.97 -4.36
C ARG A 321 8.17 13.50 -3.96
N SER A 322 9.30 12.86 -4.23
CA SER A 322 9.63 11.51 -3.74
C SER A 322 10.98 11.52 -3.05
N GLN A 323 11.08 10.90 -1.88
CA GLN A 323 12.36 10.61 -1.25
C GLN A 323 13.12 9.58 -2.07
N LEU A 324 14.44 9.71 -2.14
CA LEU A 324 15.34 8.79 -2.81
C LEU A 324 16.14 8.03 -1.75
N ASP A 325 15.87 6.73 -1.60
CA ASP A 325 16.50 5.92 -0.56
C ASP A 325 17.88 5.42 -0.98
N CYS A 326 17.99 4.94 -2.23
CA CYS A 326 19.22 4.32 -2.72
C CYS A 326 19.54 4.68 -4.17
N HIS A 327 20.85 4.63 -4.48
CA HIS A 327 21.41 4.92 -5.80
C HIS A 327 22.42 3.87 -6.22
N ASP A 328 22.34 3.43 -7.49
CA ASP A 328 23.39 2.67 -8.18
C ASP A 328 23.50 3.12 -9.63
N PRO A 329 24.66 3.65 -10.08
CA PRO A 329 24.81 4.22 -11.43
C PRO A 329 24.70 3.20 -12.57
N ARG A 330 24.67 1.91 -12.26
CA ARG A 330 24.51 0.83 -13.27
C ARG A 330 23.06 0.58 -13.66
N LEU A 331 22.09 1.10 -12.88
CA LEU A 331 20.68 1.07 -13.21
C LEU A 331 20.33 2.17 -14.22
N PRO A 332 19.28 2.01 -15.05
CA PRO A 332 18.91 2.97 -16.09
C PRO A 332 18.70 4.41 -15.59
N ASN A 333 17.92 4.60 -14.52
CA ASN A 333 17.69 5.90 -13.87
C ASN A 333 18.60 6.11 -12.67
N GLY A 334 19.30 5.07 -12.25
CA GLY A 334 20.27 5.11 -11.18
C GLY A 334 19.68 5.11 -9.77
N THR A 335 18.36 5.07 -9.59
CA THR A 335 17.72 5.14 -8.27
C THR A 335 16.70 4.04 -8.06
N PHE A 336 16.54 3.62 -6.80
CA PHE A 336 15.55 2.64 -6.38
C PHE A 336 15.15 2.88 -4.93
N ASP A 337 13.99 2.39 -4.59
CA ASP A 337 13.40 2.53 -3.27
C ASP A 337 13.75 1.31 -2.40
N LEU A 338 13.94 1.51 -1.10
CA LEU A 338 14.28 0.45 -0.15
C LEU A 338 13.07 0.10 0.71
N LYS A 339 12.70 -1.16 0.72
CA LYS A 339 11.57 -1.67 1.49
C LYS A 339 12.00 -2.79 2.42
N THR A 340 11.50 -2.74 3.63
CA THR A 340 11.64 -3.83 4.60
C THR A 340 10.28 -4.53 4.75
N ARG A 341 10.29 -5.85 4.59
CA ARG A 341 9.07 -6.65 4.59
C ARG A 341 9.05 -7.58 5.78
N ALA A 342 8.27 -7.24 6.79
CA ALA A 342 8.00 -8.15 7.89
C ALA A 342 7.20 -9.36 7.39
N VAL A 343 7.46 -10.55 7.94
CA VAL A 343 6.77 -11.80 7.60
C VAL A 343 5.27 -11.74 7.92
N VAL A 344 4.49 -12.60 7.26
CA VAL A 344 3.02 -12.62 7.34
C VAL A 344 2.49 -12.72 8.77
N ALA A 345 3.14 -13.47 9.64
CA ALA A 345 2.73 -13.62 11.05
C ALA A 345 2.69 -12.25 11.77
N ILE A 346 3.71 -11.42 11.57
CA ILE A 346 3.79 -10.09 12.17
C ILE A 346 2.82 -9.11 11.50
N ARG A 347 2.65 -9.19 10.17
CA ARG A 347 1.73 -8.28 9.45
C ARG A 347 0.27 -8.50 9.80
N ASN A 348 -0.12 -9.74 10.12
CA ASN A 348 -1.48 -10.09 10.50
C ASN A 348 -1.81 -9.68 11.95
N ASP A 349 -0.83 -9.72 12.83
CA ASP A 349 -0.99 -9.28 14.22
C ASP A 349 0.17 -8.36 14.64
N ARG A 350 0.02 -7.08 14.31
CA ARG A 350 1.05 -6.07 14.59
C ARG A 350 1.12 -5.70 16.07
N ALA A 351 0.00 -5.81 16.79
CA ALA A 351 -0.07 -5.49 18.20
C ALA A 351 0.79 -6.48 19.02
N ASN A 352 0.79 -7.74 18.63
CA ASN A 352 1.53 -8.81 19.28
C ASN A 352 2.73 -9.27 18.43
N TYR A 353 3.41 -8.33 17.77
CA TYR A 353 4.52 -8.64 16.84
C TYR A 353 5.62 -9.49 17.47
N THR A 354 5.84 -9.38 18.78
CA THR A 354 6.84 -10.17 19.53
C THR A 354 6.51 -11.66 19.52
N GLU A 355 5.25 -12.05 19.50
CA GLU A 355 4.84 -13.46 19.36
C GLU A 355 5.13 -13.97 17.95
N GLY A 356 5.03 -13.10 16.94
CA GLY A 356 5.36 -13.38 15.54
C GLY A 356 6.85 -13.51 15.24
N CYS A 357 7.76 -13.05 16.11
CA CYS A 357 9.22 -13.12 15.91
C CYS A 357 9.78 -14.54 15.75
N GLY A 358 9.04 -15.55 16.22
CA GLY A 358 9.41 -16.95 16.03
C GLY A 358 9.17 -17.51 14.64
N TYR A 359 8.37 -16.81 13.81
CA TYR A 359 8.10 -17.24 12.44
C TYR A 359 9.36 -17.13 11.57
N GLN A 360 9.68 -18.19 10.85
CA GLN A 360 10.89 -18.29 10.04
C GLN A 360 10.53 -18.45 8.56
N ILE A 361 11.31 -17.85 7.67
CA ILE A 361 11.29 -18.24 6.25
C ILE A 361 12.28 -19.37 6.07
N ARG A 362 11.80 -20.54 5.67
CA ARG A 362 12.58 -21.78 5.50
C ARG A 362 12.61 -22.27 4.06
N PHE A 363 11.65 -21.83 3.25
CA PHE A 363 11.45 -22.32 1.89
C PHE A 363 11.43 -21.17 0.88
N SER A 364 11.79 -21.47 -0.35
CA SER A 364 11.60 -20.53 -1.46
C SER A 364 10.13 -20.46 -1.89
N HIS A 365 9.44 -21.61 -1.88
CA HIS A 365 8.06 -21.76 -2.38
C HIS A 365 7.15 -22.38 -1.33
N GLY A 366 5.83 -22.10 -1.43
CA GLY A 366 4.80 -22.67 -0.58
C GLY A 366 3.95 -21.63 0.16
N LEU A 367 2.84 -22.09 0.76
CA LEU A 367 1.87 -21.21 1.44
C LEU A 367 2.38 -20.60 2.75
N TRP A 368 3.33 -21.22 3.39
CA TRP A 368 3.84 -20.83 4.71
C TRP A 368 5.35 -20.86 4.75
N GLU A 369 5.94 -20.05 5.61
CA GLU A 369 7.38 -19.99 5.87
C GLU A 369 8.22 -19.87 4.56
N SER A 370 7.70 -19.15 3.56
CA SER A 370 8.31 -19.04 2.24
C SER A 370 8.41 -17.61 1.75
N PHE A 371 9.41 -17.33 0.91
CA PHE A 371 9.49 -16.05 0.19
C PHE A 371 8.34 -15.88 -0.80
N GLU A 372 7.85 -16.98 -1.40
CA GLU A 372 6.72 -16.95 -2.31
C GLU A 372 5.46 -16.42 -1.63
N ARG A 373 5.19 -16.81 -0.37
CA ARG A 373 4.09 -16.27 0.43
C ARG A 373 4.23 -14.78 0.64
N GLU A 374 5.42 -14.33 1.02
CA GLU A 374 5.67 -12.91 1.27
C GLU A 374 5.53 -12.07 0.00
N TYR A 375 6.00 -12.59 -1.13
CA TYR A 375 5.87 -11.96 -2.43
C TYR A 375 4.41 -11.91 -2.90
N TRP A 376 3.66 -13.01 -2.76
CA TRP A 376 2.23 -13.07 -3.12
C TRP A 376 1.40 -12.05 -2.33
N ASP A 377 1.60 -11.97 -1.02
CA ASP A 377 0.94 -10.96 -0.20
C ASP A 377 1.35 -9.54 -0.63
N MET A 378 2.60 -9.32 -1.00
CA MET A 378 3.12 -8.01 -1.40
C MET A 378 2.51 -7.54 -2.71
N VAL A 379 2.36 -8.43 -3.71
CA VAL A 379 1.69 -8.12 -4.98
C VAL A 379 0.28 -7.59 -4.73
N ARG A 380 -0.47 -8.21 -3.84
CA ARG A 380 -1.86 -7.87 -3.54
C ARG A 380 -2.03 -6.67 -2.60
N ALA A 381 -1.08 -6.44 -1.71
CA ALA A 381 -1.21 -5.44 -0.64
C ALA A 381 -0.46 -4.13 -0.92
N ALA A 382 0.67 -4.18 -1.60
CA ALA A 382 1.62 -3.09 -1.62
C ALA A 382 2.11 -2.66 -3.01
N PHE A 383 2.15 -3.55 -3.99
CA PHE A 383 2.74 -3.27 -5.30
C PHE A 383 2.17 -2.02 -5.96
N LEU A 384 0.87 -1.78 -5.87
CA LEU A 384 0.27 -0.60 -6.50
C LEU A 384 0.83 0.70 -5.92
N LYS A 385 0.97 0.78 -4.59
CA LYS A 385 1.56 1.94 -3.92
C LYS A 385 3.05 2.06 -4.23
N TYR A 386 3.79 0.94 -4.24
CA TYR A 386 5.22 0.92 -4.56
C TYR A 386 5.49 1.32 -6.01
N ASN A 387 4.65 0.85 -6.94
CA ASN A 387 4.73 1.25 -8.34
C ASN A 387 4.53 2.76 -8.53
N PHE A 388 3.49 3.34 -7.90
CA PHE A 388 3.27 4.78 -7.97
C PHE A 388 4.39 5.57 -7.28
N GLN A 389 4.95 5.08 -6.18
CA GLN A 389 6.10 5.69 -5.54
C GLN A 389 7.32 5.69 -6.46
N ALA A 390 7.65 4.54 -7.06
CA ALA A 390 8.75 4.43 -7.99
C ALA A 390 8.58 5.35 -9.20
N ARG A 391 7.36 5.50 -9.72
CA ARG A 391 7.05 6.40 -10.84
C ARG A 391 7.19 7.88 -10.48
N ILE A 392 6.69 8.29 -9.31
CA ILE A 392 6.86 9.67 -8.81
C ILE A 392 8.35 9.97 -8.59
N GLY A 393 9.11 9.00 -8.07
CA GLY A 393 10.53 9.14 -7.80
C GLY A 393 11.46 8.91 -9.00
N HIS A 394 10.91 8.58 -10.18
CA HIS A 394 11.69 8.20 -11.36
C HIS A 394 12.69 7.06 -11.08
N MET A 395 12.25 6.06 -10.32
CA MET A 395 13.06 4.95 -9.83
C MET A 395 12.91 3.70 -10.72
N ASP A 396 13.97 2.90 -10.77
CA ASP A 396 14.02 1.66 -11.58
C ASP A 396 13.29 0.47 -10.95
N GLY A 397 13.03 0.54 -9.65
CA GLY A 397 12.37 -0.54 -8.90
C GLY A 397 12.47 -0.37 -7.40
N ILE A 398 12.32 -1.48 -6.70
CA ILE A 398 12.41 -1.55 -5.24
C ILE A 398 13.38 -2.66 -4.81
N PHE A 399 14.16 -2.40 -3.77
CA PHE A 399 14.95 -3.41 -3.08
C PHE A 399 14.21 -3.82 -1.80
N VAL A 400 13.97 -5.11 -1.62
CA VAL A 400 13.19 -5.65 -0.50
C VAL A 400 14.07 -6.49 0.40
N ALA A 401 14.09 -6.20 1.70
CA ALA A 401 14.67 -7.03 2.74
C ALA A 401 13.55 -7.72 3.54
N TYR A 402 13.58 -9.05 3.60
CA TYR A 402 12.57 -9.85 4.30
C TYR A 402 13.04 -10.19 5.72
N HIS A 403 12.19 -9.91 6.72
CA HIS A 403 12.55 -10.06 8.15
C HIS A 403 11.37 -10.47 9.04
N ASN A 404 11.66 -10.97 10.23
CA ASN A 404 10.68 -11.23 11.28
C ASN A 404 10.82 -10.29 12.50
N THR A 405 11.34 -9.08 12.31
CA THR A 405 11.71 -8.07 13.30
C THR A 405 12.99 -8.39 14.11
N ALA A 406 13.35 -9.66 14.29
CA ALA A 406 14.56 -10.08 14.97
C ALA A 406 15.68 -10.49 14.00
N GLN A 407 15.32 -11.00 12.82
CA GLN A 407 16.27 -11.55 11.84
C GLN A 407 15.87 -11.19 10.41
N ILE A 408 16.88 -10.95 9.56
CA ILE A 408 16.73 -10.85 8.09
C ILE A 408 16.98 -12.25 7.50
N PHE A 409 16.13 -12.63 6.54
CA PHE A 409 16.19 -13.93 5.84
C PHE A 409 16.82 -13.84 4.46
N GLY A 410 16.60 -12.74 3.77
CA GLY A 410 17.08 -12.55 2.40
C GLY A 410 16.59 -11.28 1.77
N PHE A 411 16.96 -11.12 0.48
CA PHE A 411 16.79 -9.89 -0.28
C PHE A 411 16.26 -10.18 -1.67
N GLN A 412 15.54 -9.23 -2.24
CA GLN A 412 15.06 -9.30 -3.61
C GLN A 412 15.04 -7.90 -4.22
N TYR A 413 15.51 -7.78 -5.47
CA TYR A 413 15.22 -6.60 -6.27
C TYR A 413 14.03 -6.88 -7.18
N ILE A 414 13.07 -5.98 -7.19
CA ILE A 414 11.86 -6.05 -8.00
C ILE A 414 11.83 -4.82 -8.88
N SER A 415 12.00 -5.01 -10.17
CA SER A 415 12.01 -3.90 -11.13
C SER A 415 10.63 -3.25 -11.28
N LEU A 416 10.61 -1.99 -11.72
CA LEU A 416 9.37 -1.32 -12.10
C LEU A 416 8.63 -2.08 -13.19
N GLU A 417 9.37 -2.68 -14.14
CA GLU A 417 8.81 -3.52 -15.19
C GLU A 417 8.08 -4.74 -14.62
N GLU A 418 8.69 -5.45 -13.67
CA GLU A 418 8.05 -6.59 -13.00
C GLU A 418 6.75 -6.18 -12.30
N MET A 419 6.76 -5.05 -11.58
CA MET A 419 5.55 -4.52 -10.96
C MET A 419 4.49 -4.12 -12.01
N ASN A 420 4.89 -3.56 -13.15
CA ASN A 420 3.97 -3.22 -14.24
C ASN A 420 3.29 -4.46 -14.85
N LEU A 421 4.06 -5.51 -15.10
CA LEU A 421 3.51 -6.77 -15.62
C LEU A 421 2.47 -7.37 -14.65
N ARG A 422 2.78 -7.37 -13.36
CA ARG A 422 1.87 -7.89 -12.33
C ARG A 422 0.59 -7.06 -12.18
N LEU A 423 0.68 -5.75 -12.23
CA LEU A 423 -0.45 -4.85 -11.96
C LEU A 423 -1.26 -4.53 -13.22
N PHE A 424 -0.58 -4.24 -14.32
CA PHE A 424 -1.19 -3.63 -15.50
C PHE A 424 -1.14 -4.55 -16.74
N GLY A 425 -0.29 -5.57 -16.73
CA GLY A 425 -0.10 -6.50 -17.85
C GLY A 425 0.98 -6.07 -18.85
N SER A 426 1.39 -4.80 -18.85
CA SER A 426 2.51 -4.30 -19.67
C SER A 426 3.08 -2.99 -19.11
N ASN A 427 4.28 -2.62 -19.56
CA ASN A 427 4.90 -1.33 -19.22
C ASN A 427 4.08 -0.16 -19.78
N GLU A 428 3.62 -0.25 -21.00
CA GLU A 428 2.80 0.79 -21.65
C GLU A 428 1.51 1.06 -20.86
N MET A 429 0.81 0.01 -20.44
CA MET A 429 -0.40 0.16 -19.63
C MET A 429 -0.11 0.71 -18.25
N GLY A 430 1.04 0.39 -17.66
CA GLY A 430 1.50 1.02 -16.42
C GLY A 430 1.67 2.52 -16.57
N ASP A 431 2.27 2.98 -17.68
CA ASP A 431 2.44 4.41 -17.97
C ASP A 431 1.09 5.12 -18.16
N LYS A 432 0.19 4.52 -18.94
CA LYS A 432 -1.16 5.05 -19.17
C LYS A 432 -1.96 5.10 -17.86
N ALA A 433 -1.95 4.04 -17.07
CA ALA A 433 -2.66 3.96 -15.80
C ALA A 433 -2.18 5.05 -14.82
N TYR A 434 -0.87 5.30 -14.76
CA TYR A 434 -0.30 6.33 -13.90
C TYR A 434 -0.71 7.73 -14.34
N ARG A 435 -0.56 8.07 -15.64
CA ARG A 435 -0.99 9.38 -16.18
C ARG A 435 -2.48 9.61 -15.97
N MET A 436 -3.31 8.62 -16.29
CA MET A 436 -4.77 8.72 -16.12
C MET A 436 -5.14 8.90 -14.64
N SER A 437 -4.48 8.20 -13.72
CA SER A 437 -4.72 8.36 -12.27
C SER A 437 -4.36 9.76 -11.79
N LEU A 438 -3.23 10.34 -12.26
CA LEU A 438 -2.86 11.71 -11.95
C LEU A 438 -3.86 12.73 -12.51
N GLY A 439 -4.24 12.58 -13.78
CA GLY A 439 -5.20 13.50 -14.41
C GLY A 439 -6.59 13.45 -13.77
N LEU A 440 -7.05 12.25 -13.37
CA LEU A 440 -8.29 12.10 -12.62
C LEU A 440 -8.19 12.78 -11.24
N LEU A 441 -7.09 12.59 -10.54
CA LEU A 441 -6.86 13.24 -9.26
C LEU A 441 -6.85 14.77 -9.39
N GLU A 442 -6.19 15.32 -10.41
CA GLU A 442 -6.23 16.77 -10.67
C GLU A 442 -7.65 17.29 -10.85
N GLN A 443 -8.51 16.59 -11.60
CA GLN A 443 -9.90 16.98 -11.81
C GLN A 443 -10.71 16.93 -10.51
N ILE A 444 -10.47 15.93 -9.65
CA ILE A 444 -11.13 15.82 -8.35
C ILE A 444 -10.70 16.96 -7.42
N LEU A 445 -9.42 17.25 -7.34
CA LEU A 445 -8.89 18.35 -6.51
C LEU A 445 -9.39 19.70 -7.01
N ASP A 446 -9.46 19.91 -8.31
CA ASP A 446 -10.04 21.13 -8.88
C ASP A 446 -11.52 21.28 -8.52
N THR A 447 -12.28 20.19 -8.63
CA THR A 447 -13.69 20.21 -8.25
C THR A 447 -13.85 20.58 -6.77
N ALA A 448 -13.05 19.98 -5.89
CA ALA A 448 -13.09 20.26 -4.46
C ALA A 448 -12.74 21.74 -4.14
N THR A 449 -11.66 22.26 -4.74
CA THR A 449 -11.19 23.62 -4.49
C THR A 449 -12.02 24.71 -5.19
N ASP A 450 -12.77 24.36 -6.25
CA ASP A 450 -13.73 25.27 -6.88
C ASP A 450 -15.00 25.41 -6.04
N PHE A 451 -15.40 24.35 -5.32
CA PHE A 451 -16.54 24.39 -4.39
C PHE A 451 -16.21 25.13 -3.09
N MET A 452 -15.02 24.97 -2.56
CA MET A 452 -14.57 25.59 -1.31
C MET A 452 -13.23 26.29 -1.55
N PRO A 453 -13.25 27.46 -2.23
CA PRO A 453 -12.03 28.14 -2.64
C PRO A 453 -11.31 28.76 -1.43
N ASN A 454 -9.96 28.67 -1.45
CA ASN A 454 -9.08 29.28 -0.44
C ASN A 454 -9.28 28.72 0.98
N GLU A 455 -9.85 27.53 1.12
CA GLU A 455 -10.03 26.87 2.40
C GLU A 455 -9.09 25.64 2.51
N THR A 456 -8.72 25.31 3.74
CA THR A 456 -8.09 24.03 4.04
C THR A 456 -9.16 22.95 4.12
N LEU A 457 -8.99 21.86 3.34
CA LEU A 457 -9.99 20.83 3.16
C LEU A 457 -9.48 19.48 3.68
N SER A 458 -10.34 18.71 4.34
CA SER A 458 -10.17 17.28 4.53
C SER A 458 -10.86 16.54 3.40
N ILE A 459 -10.15 15.67 2.69
CA ILE A 459 -10.68 14.92 1.55
C ILE A 459 -10.51 13.43 1.81
N THR A 460 -11.62 12.70 1.76
CA THR A 460 -11.63 11.23 1.87
C THR A 460 -12.11 10.63 0.55
N MET A 461 -11.35 9.68 0.01
CA MET A 461 -11.67 8.98 -1.22
C MET A 461 -11.86 7.49 -0.95
N GLU A 462 -12.95 6.93 -1.48
CA GLU A 462 -13.26 5.52 -1.39
C GLU A 462 -13.80 4.97 -2.71
N THR A 463 -13.18 3.91 -3.20
CA THR A 463 -13.69 3.08 -4.30
C THR A 463 -13.92 1.68 -3.78
N ARG A 464 -15.11 1.11 -3.97
CA ARG A 464 -15.47 -0.23 -3.49
C ARG A 464 -15.49 -1.25 -4.62
N PRO A 465 -15.05 -2.50 -4.39
CA PRO A 465 -15.19 -3.56 -5.37
C PRO A 465 -16.66 -3.72 -5.81
N GLY A 466 -16.88 -3.83 -7.12
CA GLY A 466 -18.22 -3.93 -7.70
C GLY A 466 -18.98 -2.62 -7.86
N ALA A 467 -18.56 -1.53 -7.24
CA ALA A 467 -19.13 -0.20 -7.49
C ALA A 467 -18.66 0.37 -8.83
N SER A 468 -19.55 1.10 -9.49
CA SER A 468 -19.24 1.81 -10.74
C SER A 468 -18.72 3.23 -10.50
N SER A 469 -18.73 3.68 -9.26
CA SER A 469 -18.35 5.03 -8.85
C SER A 469 -17.34 5.02 -7.70
N MET A 470 -16.71 6.16 -7.51
CA MET A 470 -15.88 6.48 -6.35
C MET A 470 -16.57 7.58 -5.55
N CYS A 471 -16.67 7.40 -4.24
CA CYS A 471 -17.15 8.41 -3.31
C CYS A 471 -15.98 9.30 -2.90
N VAL A 472 -16.17 10.61 -3.00
CA VAL A 472 -15.21 11.62 -2.53
C VAL A 472 -15.94 12.55 -1.57
N ILE A 473 -15.54 12.55 -0.31
CA ILE A 473 -16.09 13.42 0.73
C ILE A 473 -15.09 14.55 0.95
N VAL A 474 -15.56 15.79 0.82
CA VAL A 474 -14.77 17.00 1.04
C VAL A 474 -15.38 17.77 2.20
N GLN A 475 -14.58 18.07 3.20
CA GLN A 475 -14.98 18.83 4.38
C GLN A 475 -14.07 20.03 4.56
N SER A 476 -14.66 21.20 4.75
CA SER A 476 -13.91 22.38 5.17
C SER A 476 -13.51 22.25 6.63
N VAL A 477 -12.21 22.47 6.91
CA VAL A 477 -11.69 22.45 8.28
C VAL A 477 -12.18 23.66 9.07
N ALA A 478 -12.41 24.80 8.40
CA ALA A 478 -12.82 26.05 9.04
C ALA A 478 -14.33 26.12 9.32
N SER A 479 -15.15 25.81 8.29
CA SER A 479 -16.61 25.97 8.36
C SER A 479 -17.35 24.69 8.73
N SER A 480 -16.67 23.54 8.73
CA SER A 480 -17.26 22.20 8.87
C SER A 480 -18.31 21.86 7.80
N ALA A 481 -18.40 22.65 6.73
CA ALA A 481 -19.24 22.34 5.58
C ALA A 481 -18.75 21.07 4.91
N ILE A 482 -19.68 20.19 4.51
CA ILE A 482 -19.36 18.91 3.88
C ILE A 482 -20.03 18.84 2.52
N VAL A 483 -19.30 18.38 1.52
CA VAL A 483 -19.79 18.07 0.18
C VAL A 483 -19.35 16.67 -0.20
N GLN A 484 -20.23 15.89 -0.80
CA GLN A 484 -19.91 14.58 -1.36
C GLN A 484 -19.99 14.65 -2.89
N PHE A 485 -18.96 14.12 -3.54
CA PHE A 485 -18.97 13.89 -4.99
C PHE A 485 -19.08 12.39 -5.26
N GLU A 486 -19.89 12.03 -6.24
CA GLU A 486 -19.88 10.71 -6.83
C GLU A 486 -19.18 10.78 -8.19
N VAL A 487 -17.99 10.21 -8.27
CA VAL A 487 -17.15 10.21 -9.46
C VAL A 487 -17.43 8.95 -10.27
N THR A 488 -18.02 9.10 -11.45
CA THR A 488 -18.26 8.02 -12.40
C THR A 488 -17.46 8.23 -13.66
N MET A 489 -17.21 7.17 -14.44
CA MET A 489 -16.55 7.30 -15.72
C MET A 489 -17.00 6.25 -16.74
N ASP A 490 -17.12 6.69 -17.98
CA ASP A 490 -17.14 5.83 -19.13
C ASP A 490 -15.73 5.67 -19.68
N ARG A 491 -15.31 4.43 -19.92
CA ARG A 491 -13.98 4.11 -20.40
C ARG A 491 -14.04 3.62 -21.82
N TYR A 492 -13.13 4.12 -22.63
CA TYR A 492 -13.00 3.73 -24.01
C TYR A 492 -11.61 3.15 -24.25
N LEU A 493 -11.54 2.05 -24.97
CA LEU A 493 -10.31 1.44 -25.44
C LEU A 493 -10.43 1.26 -26.96
N ASN A 494 -9.54 1.86 -27.73
CA ASN A 494 -9.64 1.87 -29.20
C ASN A 494 -11.04 2.33 -29.68
N GLN A 495 -11.59 3.39 -29.07
CA GLN A 495 -12.90 3.96 -29.33
C GLN A 495 -14.12 3.09 -28.97
N ALA A 496 -13.91 1.89 -28.45
CA ALA A 496 -14.97 1.02 -27.96
C ALA A 496 -15.22 1.21 -26.46
N LEU A 497 -16.50 1.34 -26.07
CA LEU A 497 -16.89 1.44 -24.66
C LEU A 497 -16.59 0.13 -23.93
N VAL A 498 -15.87 0.22 -22.81
CA VAL A 498 -15.45 -0.92 -21.97
C VAL A 498 -16.12 -0.85 -20.61
N ARG A 499 -16.88 -1.89 -20.23
CA ARG A 499 -17.64 -1.93 -18.98
C ARG A 499 -16.97 -2.70 -17.82
N GLY A 500 -16.17 -3.72 -18.11
CA GLY A 500 -15.52 -4.58 -17.12
C GLY A 500 -14.02 -4.35 -16.99
N PRO A 501 -13.32 -5.04 -16.10
CA PRO A 501 -11.87 -5.07 -16.08
C PRO A 501 -11.34 -5.67 -17.40
N VAL A 502 -10.20 -5.15 -17.89
CA VAL A 502 -9.54 -5.60 -19.13
C VAL A 502 -8.22 -6.23 -18.77
N ASN A 503 -7.98 -7.43 -19.32
CA ASN A 503 -6.70 -8.08 -19.20
C ASN A 503 -5.82 -7.71 -20.40
N PHE A 504 -4.88 -6.80 -20.19
CA PHE A 504 -3.99 -6.29 -21.24
C PHE A 504 -2.83 -7.24 -21.58
N SER A 505 -2.56 -8.25 -20.74
CA SER A 505 -1.52 -9.26 -21.04
C SER A 505 -1.90 -10.19 -22.21
N VAL A 506 -3.18 -10.22 -22.58
CA VAL A 506 -3.72 -11.08 -23.65
C VAL A 506 -3.98 -10.30 -24.95
N LEU A 507 -3.98 -8.97 -24.90
CA LEU A 507 -4.29 -8.15 -26.07
C LEU A 507 -3.06 -7.98 -26.95
N ASN A 508 -3.19 -8.38 -28.22
CA ASN A 508 -2.19 -8.16 -29.26
C ASN A 508 -2.58 -6.91 -30.07
N GLY A 509 -1.70 -5.94 -30.16
CA GLY A 509 -1.86 -4.74 -30.99
C GLY A 509 -1.68 -3.43 -30.22
N PRO A 510 -1.53 -2.30 -30.94
CA PRO A 510 -1.39 -0.98 -30.31
C PRO A 510 -2.66 -0.60 -29.55
N LEU A 511 -2.47 -0.07 -28.35
CA LEU A 511 -3.53 0.40 -27.47
C LEU A 511 -3.67 1.92 -27.59
N THR A 512 -4.83 2.41 -27.97
CA THR A 512 -5.14 3.85 -28.05
C THR A 512 -6.31 4.22 -27.11
#